data_874261c2159f68ce1a242b221bf9c436
#
_entry.id   874261c2159f68ce1a242b221bf9c436
#
_cell.length_a   1.000
_cell.length_b   1.000
_cell.length_c   1.000
_cell.angle_alpha   90.00
_cell.angle_beta   90.00
_cell.angle_gamma   90.00
#
_symmetry.space_group_name_H-M   'P 1'
#
loop_
_entity.id
_entity.type
_entity.pdbx_description
1 polymer ?
#
loop_
_entity_poly.entity_id
_entity_poly.type
_entity_poly.pdbx_seq_one_letter_code
_entity_poly.pdbx_strand_id
1 'polypeptide(L)'
;AWREFFDRRSKSDEELIDDPECIGGMISNGKPTPEKRSLIYSYIFEDQDFKLRKSKRVIIANNQDIEQKDNAGTIIDIDYKKKEVLLKRGTASGILPSILSIGPDKPRPNTKLISNTYKFIDTLIDKEDKYNALRDFLDKKHPKIKGVKTGDKIISSEDFKTEIPKIISNLDNSYIYI
;
A
#
# COMPACT_ATOMS: atom_id res chain seq x y z
N ALA A 1 -5.38 -6.29 -5.57
CA ALA A 1 -4.25 -5.34 -5.70
C ALA A 1 -3.31 -5.72 -6.84
N TRP A 2 -2.61 -6.89 -6.80
CA TRP A 2 -1.69 -7.28 -7.89
C TRP A 2 -2.40 -7.55 -9.21
N ARG A 3 -3.56 -8.23 -9.19
CA ARG A 3 -4.38 -8.47 -10.39
C ARG A 3 -4.76 -7.15 -11.07
N GLU A 4 -5.29 -6.20 -10.33
CA GLU A 4 -5.66 -4.87 -10.84
C GLU A 4 -4.46 -4.10 -11.37
N PHE A 5 -3.30 -4.22 -10.70
CA PHE A 5 -2.05 -3.61 -11.15
C PHE A 5 -1.65 -4.13 -12.54
N PHE A 6 -1.69 -5.46 -12.75
CA PHE A 6 -1.36 -6.05 -14.05
C PHE A 6 -2.44 -5.79 -15.12
N ASP A 7 -3.71 -5.77 -14.71
CA ASP A 7 -4.83 -5.44 -15.59
C ASP A 7 -4.69 -4.03 -16.19
N ARG A 8 -4.34 -3.04 -15.37
CA ARG A 8 -4.12 -1.67 -15.85
C ARG A 8 -3.00 -1.56 -16.89
N ARG A 9 -1.97 -2.38 -16.77
CA ARG A 9 -0.82 -2.36 -17.71
C ARG A 9 -1.20 -2.79 -19.13
N SER A 10 -2.27 -3.56 -19.28
CA SER A 10 -2.78 -4.02 -20.59
C SER A 10 -3.82 -3.09 -21.21
N LYS A 11 -4.31 -2.07 -20.47
CA LYS A 11 -5.32 -1.13 -20.91
C LYS A 11 -4.74 -0.03 -21.79
N SER A 12 -5.56 0.47 -22.71
CA SER A 12 -5.28 1.67 -23.49
C SER A 12 -5.45 2.94 -22.63
N ASP A 13 -4.99 4.09 -23.13
CA ASP A 13 -5.18 5.36 -22.46
C ASP A 13 -6.66 5.71 -22.30
N GLU A 14 -7.49 5.39 -23.29
CA GLU A 14 -8.94 5.59 -23.27
C GLU A 14 -9.63 4.70 -22.21
N GLU A 15 -9.24 3.43 -22.11
CA GLU A 15 -9.78 2.51 -21.09
C GLU A 15 -9.40 2.92 -19.66
N LEU A 16 -8.29 3.63 -19.50
CA LEU A 16 -7.84 4.15 -18.21
C LEU A 16 -8.58 5.42 -17.77
N ILE A 17 -9.28 6.12 -18.67
CA ILE A 17 -10.16 7.24 -18.32
C ILE A 17 -11.31 6.76 -17.42
N ASP A 18 -11.82 5.56 -17.68
CA ASP A 18 -12.92 4.96 -16.91
C ASP A 18 -12.45 4.24 -15.62
N ASP A 19 -11.13 4.16 -15.36
CA ASP A 19 -10.60 3.55 -14.14
C ASP A 19 -10.47 4.60 -13.03
N PRO A 20 -11.31 4.58 -11.97
CA PRO A 20 -11.31 5.61 -10.93
C PRO A 20 -10.03 5.64 -10.07
N GLU A 21 -9.15 4.66 -10.20
CA GLU A 21 -7.83 4.66 -9.54
C GLU A 21 -6.74 5.34 -10.41
N CYS A 22 -7.08 5.73 -11.66
CA CYS A 22 -6.15 6.31 -12.63
C CYS A 22 -6.56 7.74 -13.01
N ILE A 23 -5.65 8.45 -13.69
CA ILE A 23 -5.97 9.58 -14.56
C ILE A 23 -5.45 9.17 -15.93
N GLY A 24 -6.37 8.83 -16.83
CA GLY A 24 -6.08 8.33 -18.17
C GLY A 24 -5.95 9.43 -19.22
N GLY A 25 -5.22 9.14 -20.29
CA GLY A 25 -5.19 9.95 -21.49
C GLY A 25 -4.74 11.40 -21.34
N MET A 26 -3.93 11.73 -20.36
CA MET A 26 -3.45 13.09 -20.12
C MET A 26 -2.50 13.54 -21.22
N ILE A 27 -2.63 14.80 -21.65
CA ILE A 27 -1.80 15.42 -22.70
C ILE A 27 -0.85 16.44 -22.07
N SER A 28 0.42 16.39 -22.46
CA SER A 28 1.45 17.32 -21.98
C SER A 28 1.12 18.78 -22.32
N ASN A 29 1.13 19.64 -21.30
CA ASN A 29 0.88 21.07 -21.42
C ASN A 29 2.19 21.86 -21.41
N GLY A 30 2.97 21.71 -22.47
CA GLY A 30 4.22 22.43 -22.66
C GLY A 30 5.48 21.69 -22.18
N LYS A 31 6.58 22.42 -22.13
CA LYS A 31 7.89 21.87 -21.73
C LYS A 31 7.99 21.78 -20.21
N PRO A 32 8.62 20.71 -19.68
CA PRO A 32 8.82 20.59 -18.25
C PRO A 32 9.70 21.71 -17.68
N THR A 33 9.35 22.21 -16.51
CA THR A 33 10.07 23.28 -15.82
C THR A 33 11.09 22.67 -14.84
N PRO A 34 12.37 23.07 -14.91
CA PRO A 34 13.40 22.60 -13.98
C PRO A 34 13.14 23.10 -12.55
N GLU A 35 13.25 22.20 -11.57
CA GLU A 35 13.22 22.53 -10.15
C GLU A 35 14.30 21.73 -9.40
N LYS A 36 15.45 22.36 -9.13
CA LYS A 36 16.63 21.73 -8.49
C LYS A 36 17.06 20.46 -9.27
N ARG A 37 16.91 19.27 -8.65
CA ARG A 37 17.24 17.95 -9.25
C ARG A 37 16.02 17.24 -9.84
N SER A 38 14.95 17.98 -10.11
CA SER A 38 13.68 17.45 -10.60
C SER A 38 13.16 18.29 -11.75
N LEU A 39 12.21 17.73 -12.47
CA LEU A 39 11.42 18.39 -13.49
C LEU A 39 9.96 18.41 -13.04
N ILE A 40 9.29 19.53 -13.25
CA ILE A 40 7.84 19.65 -13.07
C ILE A 40 7.22 19.56 -14.46
N TYR A 41 6.34 18.59 -14.61
CA TYR A 41 5.53 18.37 -15.80
C TYR A 41 4.11 18.84 -15.54
N SER A 42 3.52 19.53 -16.50
CA SER A 42 2.11 19.88 -16.54
C SER A 42 1.40 19.02 -17.58
N TYR A 43 0.29 18.43 -17.19
CA TYR A 43 -0.58 17.64 -18.06
C TYR A 43 -2.02 18.10 -17.90
N ILE A 44 -2.74 18.14 -19.03
CA ILE A 44 -4.18 18.38 -19.06
C ILE A 44 -4.89 17.02 -19.19
N PHE A 45 -5.97 16.84 -18.44
CA PHE A 45 -6.82 15.64 -18.50
C PHE A 45 -8.24 15.99 -18.94
N GLU A 46 -8.93 15.05 -19.56
CA GLU A 46 -10.33 15.16 -19.88
C GLU A 46 -11.22 14.98 -18.64
N ASP A 47 -12.51 15.29 -18.76
CA ASP A 47 -13.46 15.12 -17.67
C ASP A 47 -13.56 13.64 -17.26
N GLN A 48 -13.11 13.33 -16.07
CA GLN A 48 -13.07 11.97 -15.54
C GLN A 48 -13.08 11.97 -14.01
N ASP A 49 -13.66 10.94 -13.41
CA ASP A 49 -13.68 10.74 -11.97
C ASP A 49 -12.47 9.90 -11.52
N PHE A 50 -11.70 10.40 -10.56
CA PHE A 50 -10.56 9.68 -10.03
C PHE A 50 -10.31 9.91 -8.53
N LYS A 51 -9.63 8.95 -7.89
CA LYS A 51 -9.30 8.97 -6.46
C LYS A 51 -7.87 9.42 -6.17
N LEU A 52 -7.05 9.63 -7.20
CA LEU A 52 -5.68 10.13 -7.02
C LEU A 52 -5.68 11.51 -6.35
N ARG A 53 -4.71 11.74 -5.49
CA ARG A 53 -4.63 12.98 -4.68
C ARG A 53 -3.23 13.54 -4.69
N LYS A 54 -3.13 14.83 -4.38
CA LYS A 54 -1.87 15.55 -4.13
C LYS A 54 -0.97 14.78 -3.14
N SER A 55 0.33 14.88 -3.34
CA SER A 55 1.40 14.23 -2.55
C SER A 55 1.46 12.70 -2.71
N LYS A 56 0.69 12.11 -3.62
CA LYS A 56 0.80 10.68 -3.93
C LYS A 56 1.85 10.42 -4.99
N ARG A 57 2.66 9.39 -4.76
CA ARG A 57 3.53 8.82 -5.77
C ARG A 57 2.69 8.03 -6.75
N VAL A 58 2.98 8.20 -8.03
CA VAL A 58 2.24 7.56 -9.13
C VAL A 58 3.20 6.93 -10.12
N ILE A 59 2.69 5.97 -10.86
CA ILE A 59 3.40 5.28 -11.93
C ILE A 59 2.69 5.50 -13.26
N ILE A 60 3.38 5.20 -14.36
CA ILE A 60 2.78 5.10 -15.68
C ILE A 60 1.90 3.85 -15.67
N ALA A 61 0.58 4.04 -15.83
CA ALA A 61 -0.40 2.98 -15.57
C ALA A 61 -0.35 1.85 -16.61
N ASN A 62 -0.20 2.18 -17.88
CA ASN A 62 -0.20 1.26 -19.03
C ASN A 62 1.19 0.94 -19.58
N ASN A 63 2.24 1.08 -18.76
CA ASN A 63 3.58 0.66 -19.18
C ASN A 63 3.68 -0.86 -19.23
N GLN A 64 3.71 -1.44 -20.42
CA GLN A 64 3.82 -2.88 -20.63
C GLN A 64 5.22 -3.44 -20.36
N ASP A 65 6.24 -2.61 -20.42
CA ASP A 65 7.62 -3.01 -20.15
C ASP A 65 7.90 -3.03 -18.65
N ILE A 66 8.03 -4.24 -18.11
CA ILE A 66 8.27 -4.49 -16.67
C ILE A 66 9.67 -4.02 -16.24
N GLU A 67 10.62 -3.95 -17.17
CA GLU A 67 12.01 -3.54 -16.91
C GLU A 67 12.18 -2.03 -16.93
N GLN A 68 11.30 -1.30 -17.61
CA GLN A 68 11.34 0.16 -17.62
C GLN A 68 10.90 0.77 -16.28
N LYS A 69 11.47 1.94 -16.00
CA LYS A 69 11.12 2.71 -14.79
C LYS A 69 9.70 3.26 -14.90
N ASP A 70 8.75 2.59 -14.28
CA ASP A 70 7.33 2.97 -14.25
C ASP A 70 7.06 4.30 -13.53
N ASN A 71 8.04 4.85 -12.84
CA ASN A 71 7.86 6.00 -11.98
C ASN A 71 7.43 7.25 -12.80
N ALA A 72 6.18 7.67 -12.67
CA ALA A 72 5.69 8.91 -13.23
C ALA A 72 5.99 10.13 -12.35
N GLY A 73 6.36 9.91 -11.09
CA GLY A 73 6.71 10.97 -10.14
C GLY A 73 5.73 11.08 -8.98
N THR A 74 5.62 12.30 -8.45
CA THR A 74 4.70 12.62 -7.37
C THR A 74 3.76 13.73 -7.84
N ILE A 75 2.48 13.58 -7.59
CA ILE A 75 1.50 14.63 -7.85
C ILE A 75 1.74 15.78 -6.86
N ILE A 76 2.12 16.93 -7.36
CA ILE A 76 2.34 18.12 -6.53
C ILE A 76 1.11 19.01 -6.48
N ASP A 77 0.30 19.00 -7.53
CA ASP A 77 -0.97 19.72 -7.55
C ASP A 77 -1.97 19.13 -8.55
N ILE A 78 -3.27 19.36 -8.31
CA ILE A 78 -4.38 19.03 -9.21
C ILE A 78 -5.33 20.22 -9.22
N ASP A 79 -5.45 20.87 -10.36
CA ASP A 79 -6.43 21.92 -10.60
C ASP A 79 -7.63 21.35 -11.37
N TYR A 80 -8.72 21.07 -10.67
CA TYR A 80 -9.93 20.51 -11.27
C TYR A 80 -10.65 21.47 -12.21
N LYS A 81 -10.48 22.81 -12.04
CA LYS A 81 -11.10 23.81 -12.92
C LYS A 81 -10.38 23.90 -14.25
N LYS A 82 -9.06 23.86 -14.21
CA LYS A 82 -8.22 23.86 -15.42
C LYS A 82 -8.03 22.45 -15.98
N LYS A 83 -8.47 21.43 -15.25
CA LYS A 83 -8.22 20.01 -15.57
C LYS A 83 -6.72 19.73 -15.75
N GLU A 84 -5.90 20.26 -14.85
CA GLU A 84 -4.43 20.21 -14.91
C GLU A 84 -3.85 19.43 -13.73
N VAL A 85 -2.88 18.57 -14.03
CA VAL A 85 -2.08 17.85 -13.03
C VAL A 85 -0.62 18.26 -13.16
N LEU A 86 0.00 18.61 -12.05
CA LEU A 86 1.42 18.87 -11.96
C LEU A 86 2.15 17.67 -11.34
N LEU A 87 3.11 17.12 -12.10
CA LEU A 87 3.93 15.98 -11.67
C LEU A 87 5.37 16.41 -11.45
N LYS A 88 5.93 16.08 -10.29
CA LYS A 88 7.35 16.27 -9.98
C LYS A 88 8.09 14.94 -10.12
N ARG A 89 9.11 14.90 -10.99
CA ARG A 89 9.90 13.72 -11.27
C ARG A 89 11.39 14.05 -11.27
N GLY A 90 12.21 13.16 -10.69
CA GLY A 90 13.67 13.30 -10.72
C GLY A 90 14.24 13.18 -12.13
N THR A 91 15.23 14.03 -12.46
CA THR A 91 15.86 14.06 -13.79
C THR A 91 16.48 12.72 -14.22
N ALA A 92 16.99 11.94 -13.24
CA ALA A 92 17.56 10.61 -13.50
C ALA A 92 16.53 9.55 -13.95
N SER A 93 15.23 9.85 -13.90
CA SER A 93 14.18 8.90 -14.30
C SER A 93 13.81 8.97 -15.79
N GLY A 94 14.43 9.87 -16.55
CA GLY A 94 14.13 10.09 -17.98
C GLY A 94 12.97 11.08 -18.20
N ILE A 95 12.57 11.27 -19.44
CA ILE A 95 11.51 12.20 -19.86
C ILE A 95 10.18 11.46 -19.89
N LEU A 96 9.10 12.12 -19.45
CA LEU A 96 7.75 11.60 -19.60
C LEU A 96 7.21 11.80 -21.01
N PRO A 97 6.38 10.88 -21.54
CA PRO A 97 5.79 10.99 -22.87
C PRO A 97 4.78 12.14 -22.94
N SER A 98 4.43 12.53 -24.18
CA SER A 98 3.44 13.58 -24.44
C SER A 98 2.01 13.17 -24.10
N ILE A 99 1.68 11.91 -24.23
CA ILE A 99 0.43 11.30 -23.75
C ILE A 99 0.79 10.39 -22.58
N LEU A 100 0.08 10.50 -21.49
CA LEU A 100 0.43 9.81 -20.25
C LEU A 100 -0.83 9.43 -19.45
N SER A 101 -0.89 8.18 -19.06
CA SER A 101 -1.85 7.72 -18.04
C SER A 101 -1.11 7.36 -16.76
N ILE A 102 -1.60 7.86 -15.63
CA ILE A 102 -1.00 7.58 -14.31
C ILE A 102 -1.95 6.82 -13.42
N GLY A 103 -1.38 5.96 -12.59
CA GLY A 103 -2.11 5.17 -11.61
C GLY A 103 -1.37 5.07 -10.28
N PRO A 104 -1.95 4.38 -9.29
CA PRO A 104 -1.33 4.17 -7.99
C PRO A 104 -0.02 3.38 -8.12
N ASP A 105 0.90 3.64 -7.19
CA ASP A 105 2.17 2.89 -7.10
C ASP A 105 1.90 1.39 -6.96
N LYS A 106 2.92 0.58 -7.33
CA LYS A 106 2.79 -0.89 -7.23
C LYS A 106 2.42 -1.33 -5.82
N PRO A 107 1.61 -2.40 -5.71
CA PRO A 107 1.32 -2.99 -4.41
C PRO A 107 2.62 -3.35 -3.68
N ARG A 108 2.63 -3.12 -2.37
CA ARG A 108 3.82 -3.48 -1.57
C ARG A 108 4.04 -4.98 -1.60
N PRO A 109 5.25 -5.45 -1.86
CA PRO A 109 5.55 -6.88 -1.84
C PRO A 109 5.41 -7.42 -0.42
N ASN A 110 4.71 -8.53 -0.27
CA ASN A 110 4.51 -9.23 1.00
C ASN A 110 5.69 -10.15 1.36
N THR A 111 6.89 -9.89 0.84
CA THR A 111 8.05 -10.78 1.00
C THR A 111 8.39 -11.08 2.45
N LYS A 112 8.32 -10.07 3.35
CA LYS A 112 8.55 -10.29 4.79
C LYS A 112 7.48 -11.18 5.42
N LEU A 113 6.21 -10.96 5.06
CA LEU A 113 5.11 -11.78 5.56
C LEU A 113 5.26 -13.22 5.09
N ILE A 114 5.50 -13.42 3.79
CA ILE A 114 5.73 -14.73 3.18
C ILE A 114 6.92 -15.43 3.85
N SER A 115 8.07 -14.74 3.99
CA SER A 115 9.25 -15.30 4.64
C SER A 115 8.99 -15.71 6.10
N ASN A 116 8.24 -14.89 6.86
CA ASN A 116 7.90 -15.22 8.24
C ASN A 116 6.89 -16.39 8.31
N THR A 117 5.98 -16.49 7.34
CA THR A 117 5.06 -17.64 7.24
C THR A 117 5.83 -18.93 6.98
N TYR A 118 6.80 -18.92 6.07
CA TYR A 118 7.66 -20.10 5.85
C TYR A 118 8.44 -20.48 7.11
N LYS A 119 9.08 -19.51 7.79
CA LYS A 119 9.77 -19.76 9.06
C LYS A 119 8.85 -20.40 10.11
N PHE A 120 7.60 -19.97 10.18
CA PHE A 120 6.62 -20.58 11.07
C PHE A 120 6.30 -22.03 10.66
N ILE A 121 6.08 -22.27 9.36
CA ILE A 121 5.80 -23.61 8.83
C ILE A 121 6.97 -24.56 9.11
N ASP A 122 8.22 -24.11 8.90
CA ASP A 122 9.42 -24.90 9.18
C ASP A 122 9.43 -25.35 10.66
N THR A 123 9.09 -24.47 11.61
CA THR A 123 9.02 -24.84 13.04
C THR A 123 7.92 -25.85 13.35
N LEU A 124 6.85 -25.90 12.54
CA LEU A 124 5.82 -26.96 12.68
C LEU A 124 6.33 -28.29 12.17
N ILE A 125 7.04 -28.31 11.04
CA ILE A 125 7.62 -29.52 10.44
C ILE A 125 8.69 -30.08 11.36
N ASP A 126 9.60 -29.25 11.86
CA ASP A 126 10.73 -29.64 12.72
C ASP A 126 10.31 -29.87 14.17
N LYS A 127 9.03 -29.68 14.51
CA LYS A 127 8.46 -29.83 15.87
C LYS A 127 9.19 -28.95 16.91
N GLU A 128 9.70 -27.80 16.50
CA GLU A 128 10.37 -26.88 17.40
C GLU A 128 9.36 -26.20 18.34
N ASP A 129 9.77 -25.94 19.58
CA ASP A 129 8.96 -25.21 20.57
C ASP A 129 9.10 -23.67 20.38
N LYS A 130 8.69 -23.19 19.20
CA LYS A 130 8.72 -21.79 18.83
C LYS A 130 7.32 -21.30 18.41
N TYR A 131 7.10 -19.99 18.54
CA TYR A 131 5.85 -19.31 18.14
C TYR A 131 4.59 -19.87 18.82
N ASN A 132 4.70 -20.27 20.10
CA ASN A 132 3.60 -20.90 20.85
C ASN A 132 2.34 -20.05 20.88
N ALA A 133 2.47 -18.73 21.06
CA ALA A 133 1.35 -17.80 21.02
C ALA A 133 0.59 -17.84 19.66
N LEU A 134 1.31 -17.94 18.54
CA LEU A 134 0.70 -18.04 17.22
C LEU A 134 0.04 -19.41 17.01
N ARG A 135 0.66 -20.49 17.49
CA ARG A 135 0.05 -21.85 17.46
C ARG A 135 -1.23 -21.88 18.28
N ASP A 136 -1.19 -21.40 19.52
CA ASP A 136 -2.35 -21.35 20.39
C ASP A 136 -3.49 -20.51 19.79
N PHE A 137 -3.16 -19.39 19.11
CA PHE A 137 -4.12 -18.58 18.38
C PHE A 137 -4.76 -19.34 17.21
N LEU A 138 -3.97 -20.02 16.38
CA LEU A 138 -4.47 -20.79 15.24
C LEU A 138 -5.31 -22.00 15.69
N ASP A 139 -4.92 -22.63 16.80
CA ASP A 139 -5.64 -23.75 17.43
C ASP A 139 -6.88 -23.26 18.22
N LYS A 140 -7.13 -21.95 18.27
CA LYS A 140 -8.23 -21.33 19.06
C LYS A 140 -8.21 -21.71 20.54
N LYS A 141 -7.01 -21.89 21.11
CA LYS A 141 -6.86 -22.15 22.54
C LYS A 141 -7.14 -20.89 23.35
N HIS A 142 -7.52 -21.06 24.60
CA HIS A 142 -7.68 -19.93 25.50
C HIS A 142 -6.35 -19.22 25.77
N PRO A 143 -6.34 -17.87 25.87
CA PRO A 143 -5.13 -17.14 26.23
C PRO A 143 -4.63 -17.52 27.62
N LYS A 144 -3.31 -17.64 27.76
CA LYS A 144 -2.66 -17.92 29.04
C LYS A 144 -2.26 -16.62 29.69
N ILE A 145 -2.95 -16.25 30.77
CA ILE A 145 -2.73 -15.02 31.52
C ILE A 145 -2.42 -15.41 32.97
N LYS A 146 -1.30 -14.96 33.51
CA LYS A 146 -0.93 -15.24 34.89
C LYS A 146 -2.00 -14.71 35.86
N GLY A 147 -2.49 -15.57 36.75
CA GLY A 147 -3.51 -15.21 37.71
C GLY A 147 -4.95 -15.26 37.23
N VAL A 148 -5.20 -15.61 35.96
CA VAL A 148 -6.54 -15.76 35.38
C VAL A 148 -6.77 -17.22 35.00
N LYS A 149 -7.87 -17.81 35.43
CA LYS A 149 -8.28 -19.17 35.05
C LYS A 149 -9.12 -19.13 33.77
N THR A 150 -9.09 -20.23 33.01
CA THR A 150 -9.94 -20.39 31.83
C THR A 150 -11.42 -20.24 32.22
N GLY A 151 -12.11 -19.32 31.55
CA GLY A 151 -13.51 -19.00 31.81
C GLY A 151 -13.72 -17.81 32.76
N ASP A 152 -12.68 -17.33 33.43
CA ASP A 152 -12.77 -16.12 34.24
C ASP A 152 -12.93 -14.87 33.37
N LYS A 153 -13.59 -13.85 33.93
CA LYS A 153 -13.67 -12.54 33.29
C LYS A 153 -12.30 -11.88 33.30
N ILE A 154 -11.76 -11.56 32.12
CA ILE A 154 -10.41 -11.01 31.96
C ILE A 154 -10.38 -9.52 32.33
N ILE A 155 -11.45 -8.77 31.99
CA ILE A 155 -11.58 -7.35 32.29
C ILE A 155 -12.70 -7.18 33.30
N SER A 156 -12.39 -6.62 34.45
CA SER A 156 -13.31 -6.49 35.58
C SER A 156 -13.93 -5.10 35.74
N SER A 157 -13.33 -4.08 35.15
CA SER A 157 -13.78 -2.70 35.24
C SER A 157 -13.95 -2.05 33.85
N GLU A 158 -14.54 -0.85 33.82
CA GLU A 158 -14.64 -0.04 32.61
C GLU A 158 -13.35 0.76 32.32
N ASP A 159 -12.34 0.71 33.21
CA ASP A 159 -11.06 1.38 33.03
C ASP A 159 -10.09 0.54 32.18
N PHE A 160 -10.40 0.44 30.89
CA PHE A 160 -9.59 -0.28 29.91
C PHE A 160 -8.16 0.26 29.81
N LYS A 161 -7.95 1.55 30.06
CA LYS A 161 -6.61 2.17 29.93
C LYS A 161 -5.63 1.62 30.97
N THR A 162 -6.14 1.28 32.16
CA THR A 162 -5.32 0.72 33.25
C THR A 162 -5.28 -0.81 33.20
N GLU A 163 -6.38 -1.46 32.82
CA GLU A 163 -6.45 -2.92 32.83
C GLU A 163 -5.72 -3.59 31.65
N ILE A 164 -5.86 -3.07 30.44
CA ILE A 164 -5.22 -3.67 29.23
C ILE A 164 -3.71 -3.79 29.37
N PRO A 165 -2.93 -2.76 29.80
CA PRO A 165 -1.50 -2.90 30.01
C PRO A 165 -1.12 -3.97 31.05
N LYS A 166 -1.91 -4.11 32.12
CA LYS A 166 -1.68 -5.16 33.13
C LYS A 166 -1.92 -6.57 32.58
N ILE A 167 -2.97 -6.74 31.77
CA ILE A 167 -3.26 -8.01 31.12
C ILE A 167 -2.11 -8.37 30.16
N ILE A 168 -1.68 -7.43 29.33
CA ILE A 168 -0.57 -7.64 28.36
C ILE A 168 0.72 -8.04 29.09
N SER A 169 1.03 -7.38 30.23
CA SER A 169 2.25 -7.70 31.03
C SER A 169 2.18 -9.07 31.70
N ASN A 170 1.00 -9.63 31.87
CA ASN A 170 0.77 -10.95 32.47
C ASN A 170 0.55 -12.08 31.46
N LEU A 171 0.64 -11.79 30.14
CA LEU A 171 0.60 -12.85 29.13
C LEU A 171 1.78 -13.81 29.29
N ASP A 172 1.49 -15.10 29.31
CA ASP A 172 2.51 -16.16 29.44
C ASP A 172 2.73 -16.84 28.08
N ASN A 173 3.62 -16.24 27.27
CA ASN A 173 3.93 -16.71 25.91
C ASN A 173 2.65 -17.07 25.12
N SER A 174 1.68 -16.20 25.17
CA SER A 174 0.34 -16.39 24.67
C SER A 174 -0.17 -15.13 23.92
N TYR A 175 -1.41 -15.16 23.46
CA TYR A 175 -2.05 -14.08 22.74
C TYR A 175 -3.30 -13.61 23.49
N ILE A 176 -3.76 -12.41 23.16
CA ILE A 176 -5.09 -11.91 23.52
C ILE A 176 -5.64 -11.11 22.34
N TYR A 177 -6.93 -11.26 22.09
CA TYR A 177 -7.68 -10.46 21.15
C TYR A 177 -8.57 -9.49 21.93
N ILE A 178 -8.42 -8.19 21.72
CA ILE A 178 -9.12 -7.12 22.43
C ILE A 178 -9.99 -6.34 21.46
#